data_a32bfe853510ea1c3cc727e5d8ec4f9e
#
_entry.id   a32bfe853510ea1c3cc727e5d8ec4f9e
#
_cell.length_a   1.000
_cell.length_b   1.000
_cell.length_c   1.000
_cell.angle_alpha   90.00
_cell.angle_beta   90.00
_cell.angle_gamma   90.00
#
_symmetry.space_group_name_H-M   'P 1'
#
loop_
_entity.id
_entity.type
_entity.pdbx_description
1 polymer ?
#
loop_
_entity_poly.entity_id
_entity_poly.type
_entity_poly.pdbx_seq_one_letter_code
_entity_poly.pdbx_strand_id
1 'polypeptide(L)'
;MDKPKITQAMIDAYDEYTHLSLDRRKFMEKLTVLAGSGAAAAAIAPLLSANSARAAIVAPDDAAIVAEDVTYPAPGGEMKGYLVTPKSTSGPIGSVIVIHENRGLNDHIRDVARRVALAGFRALAVDFLSPQGGTPADEEKARQMFSGLDMDATVANAEAGRVWLAARQGANGKVGAVGFCWGGGLVNRFATKSAGLNAGVAYYGQQVPAADVPAIKAPLLLHYAGLDERINAGIDAYKKALEENGKTFEIFVYDGVNHAFNLSLIHIS
;
A
#
# COMPACT_ATOMS: atom_id res chain seq x y z
N MET A 1 0.77 15.20 -33.97
CA MET A 1 -0.19 14.19 -33.56
C MET A 1 -0.69 14.60 -32.17
N ASP A 2 -1.99 14.84 -32.05
CA ASP A 2 -2.57 15.13 -30.73
C ASP A 2 -2.36 13.94 -29.81
N LYS A 3 -1.99 14.23 -28.56
CA LYS A 3 -1.86 13.18 -27.54
C LYS A 3 -3.22 12.51 -27.35
N PRO A 4 -3.29 11.17 -27.27
CA PRO A 4 -4.57 10.51 -27.04
C PRO A 4 -5.19 11.00 -25.74
N LYS A 5 -6.46 11.39 -25.78
CA LYS A 5 -7.20 11.91 -24.63
C LYS A 5 -7.56 10.75 -23.71
N ILE A 6 -6.94 10.68 -22.54
CA ILE A 6 -7.31 9.71 -21.49
C ILE A 6 -8.60 10.20 -20.83
N THR A 7 -9.59 9.33 -20.73
CA THR A 7 -10.88 9.61 -20.08
C THR A 7 -10.94 8.96 -18.70
N GLN A 8 -11.85 9.44 -17.83
CA GLN A 8 -12.06 8.83 -16.50
C GLN A 8 -12.42 7.34 -16.62
N ALA A 9 -13.29 6.96 -17.56
CA ALA A 9 -13.65 5.56 -17.77
C ALA A 9 -12.47 4.65 -18.16
N MET A 10 -11.44 5.17 -18.84
CA MET A 10 -10.21 4.44 -19.14
C MET A 10 -9.35 4.28 -17.88
N ILE A 11 -9.33 5.27 -17.02
CA ILE A 11 -8.67 5.25 -15.72
C ILE A 11 -9.35 4.22 -14.81
N ASP A 12 -10.67 4.25 -14.71
CA ASP A 12 -11.47 3.29 -13.93
C ASP A 12 -11.24 1.85 -14.41
N ALA A 13 -11.14 1.65 -15.74
CA ALA A 13 -10.83 0.34 -16.30
C ALA A 13 -9.41 -0.12 -15.96
N TYR A 14 -8.45 0.81 -15.89
CA TYR A 14 -7.08 0.50 -15.48
C TYR A 14 -7.03 0.18 -13.98
N ASP A 15 -7.75 0.90 -13.13
CA ASP A 15 -7.85 0.60 -11.71
C ASP A 15 -8.48 -0.77 -11.45
N GLU A 16 -9.54 -1.10 -12.18
CA GLU A 16 -10.17 -2.41 -12.10
C GLU A 16 -9.20 -3.53 -12.52
N TYR A 17 -8.38 -3.29 -13.52
CA TYR A 17 -7.32 -4.21 -13.93
C TYR A 17 -6.22 -4.32 -12.89
N THR A 18 -5.79 -3.21 -12.31
CA THR A 18 -4.65 -3.19 -11.39
C THR A 18 -5.02 -3.68 -9.99
N HIS A 19 -6.25 -3.46 -9.53
CA HIS A 19 -6.63 -3.66 -8.12
C HIS A 19 -7.77 -4.66 -7.90
N LEU A 20 -8.57 -4.98 -8.92
CA LEU A 20 -9.75 -5.82 -8.75
C LEU A 20 -9.68 -7.12 -9.57
N SER A 21 -10.65 -7.31 -10.43
CA SER A 21 -10.96 -8.60 -11.04
C SER A 21 -10.60 -8.74 -12.51
N LEU A 22 -10.26 -7.66 -13.20
CA LEU A 22 -9.91 -7.74 -14.60
C LEU A 22 -8.52 -8.36 -14.80
N ASP A 23 -8.46 -9.39 -15.64
CA ASP A 23 -7.20 -9.83 -16.22
C ASP A 23 -6.78 -8.88 -17.37
N ARG A 24 -5.52 -8.97 -17.80
CA ARG A 24 -4.99 -8.13 -18.87
C ARG A 24 -5.81 -8.19 -20.16
N ARG A 25 -6.35 -9.35 -20.49
CA ARG A 25 -7.13 -9.54 -21.72
C ARG A 25 -8.44 -8.75 -21.64
N LYS A 26 -9.19 -8.92 -20.57
CA LYS A 26 -10.45 -8.20 -20.34
C LYS A 26 -10.23 -6.70 -20.21
N PHE A 27 -9.14 -6.27 -19.57
CA PHE A 27 -8.74 -4.87 -19.54
C PHE A 27 -8.52 -4.33 -20.95
N MET A 28 -7.75 -5.01 -21.79
CA MET A 28 -7.50 -4.57 -23.16
C MET A 28 -8.79 -4.60 -24.02
N GLU A 29 -9.69 -5.54 -23.82
CA GLU A 29 -11.01 -5.56 -24.45
C GLU A 29 -11.85 -4.34 -24.06
N LYS A 30 -11.93 -4.03 -22.75
CA LYS A 30 -12.64 -2.87 -22.22
C LYS A 30 -12.01 -1.56 -22.69
N LEU A 31 -10.69 -1.47 -22.66
CA LEU A 31 -9.96 -0.29 -23.13
C LEU A 31 -10.14 -0.08 -24.65
N THR A 32 -10.23 -1.15 -25.44
CA THR A 32 -10.51 -1.07 -26.88
C THR A 32 -11.87 -0.44 -27.16
N VAL A 33 -12.89 -0.81 -26.39
CA VAL A 33 -14.24 -0.22 -26.50
C VAL A 33 -14.19 1.27 -26.15
N LEU A 34 -13.51 1.63 -25.06
CA LEU A 34 -13.43 3.01 -24.59
C LEU A 34 -12.57 3.91 -25.52
N ALA A 35 -11.54 3.35 -26.13
CA ALA A 35 -10.64 4.04 -27.04
C ALA A 35 -11.12 4.06 -28.51
N GLY A 36 -12.17 3.28 -28.81
CA GLY A 36 -12.73 3.15 -30.16
C GLY A 36 -11.95 2.24 -31.11
N SER A 37 -10.75 1.76 -30.73
CA SER A 37 -10.00 0.77 -31.50
C SER A 37 -8.91 0.09 -30.68
N GLY A 38 -8.50 -1.13 -31.10
CA GLY A 38 -7.39 -1.85 -30.48
C GLY A 38 -6.04 -1.13 -30.61
N ALA A 39 -5.82 -0.41 -31.71
CA ALA A 39 -4.60 0.38 -31.91
C ALA A 39 -4.55 1.58 -30.93
N ALA A 40 -5.67 2.27 -30.73
CA ALA A 40 -5.77 3.33 -29.73
C ALA A 40 -5.60 2.80 -28.31
N ALA A 41 -6.20 1.66 -27.98
CA ALA A 41 -6.03 1.00 -26.70
C ALA A 41 -4.56 0.62 -26.42
N ALA A 42 -3.87 0.06 -27.41
CA ALA A 42 -2.46 -0.30 -27.33
C ALA A 42 -1.54 0.94 -27.13
N ALA A 43 -1.93 2.09 -27.67
CA ALA A 43 -1.22 3.35 -27.47
C ALA A 43 -1.52 3.99 -26.09
N ILE A 44 -2.73 3.81 -25.57
CA ILE A 44 -3.19 4.40 -24.31
C ILE A 44 -2.74 3.57 -23.09
N ALA A 45 -2.74 2.24 -23.17
CA ALA A 45 -2.39 1.37 -22.03
C ALA A 45 -1.00 1.69 -21.42
N PRO A 46 0.08 1.90 -22.21
CA PRO A 46 1.37 2.33 -21.66
C PRO A 46 1.33 3.72 -21.02
N LEU A 47 0.45 4.60 -21.49
CA LEU A 47 0.31 5.96 -20.92
C LEU A 47 -0.39 5.92 -19.56
N LEU A 48 -1.35 5.01 -19.37
CA LEU A 48 -1.98 4.77 -18.08
C LEU A 48 -0.96 4.22 -17.06
N SER A 49 -0.09 3.30 -17.47
CA SER A 49 0.97 2.77 -16.61
C SER A 49 2.14 3.75 -16.41
N ALA A 50 2.52 4.53 -17.43
CA ALA A 50 3.65 5.46 -17.37
C ALA A 50 3.36 6.73 -16.54
N ASN A 51 2.09 7.09 -16.34
CA ASN A 51 1.73 8.19 -15.45
C ASN A 51 2.07 7.90 -13.98
N SER A 52 2.19 6.63 -13.60
CA SER A 52 2.58 6.24 -12.24
C SER A 52 3.97 6.79 -11.84
N ALA A 53 4.95 6.69 -12.73
CA ALA A 53 6.30 7.18 -12.48
C ALA A 53 6.42 8.73 -12.52
N ARG A 54 5.48 9.42 -13.20
CA ARG A 54 5.44 10.90 -13.29
C ARG A 54 4.61 11.56 -12.20
N ALA A 55 3.84 10.81 -11.45
CA ALA A 55 2.98 11.30 -10.38
C ALA A 55 3.69 11.36 -9.01
N ALA A 56 5.00 11.20 -8.96
CA ALA A 56 5.77 11.40 -7.72
C ALA A 56 5.56 12.83 -7.22
N ILE A 57 4.97 12.96 -6.03
CA ILE A 57 4.74 14.25 -5.36
C ILE A 57 6.03 14.76 -4.73
N VAL A 58 6.89 13.84 -4.27
CA VAL A 58 8.19 14.13 -3.66
C VAL A 58 9.30 13.51 -4.50
N ALA A 59 10.23 14.34 -4.95
CA ALA A 59 11.38 13.87 -5.73
C ALA A 59 12.25 12.88 -4.93
N PRO A 60 12.86 11.86 -5.57
CA PRO A 60 13.75 10.93 -4.88
C PRO A 60 14.97 11.60 -4.23
N ASP A 61 15.41 12.71 -4.77
CA ASP A 61 16.54 13.53 -4.35
C ASP A 61 16.14 14.82 -3.61
N ASP A 62 14.92 14.86 -3.06
CA ASP A 62 14.43 16.00 -2.28
C ASP A 62 15.41 16.35 -1.15
N ALA A 63 15.73 17.64 -1.04
CA ALA A 63 16.75 18.14 -0.11
C ALA A 63 16.44 17.94 1.37
N ALA A 64 15.16 17.69 1.72
CA ALA A 64 14.70 17.55 3.11
C ALA A 64 14.77 16.10 3.63
N ILE A 65 15.07 15.12 2.76
CA ILE A 65 15.09 13.69 3.11
C ILE A 65 16.42 13.03 2.73
N VAL A 66 16.69 11.87 3.34
CA VAL A 66 17.70 10.90 2.90
C VAL A 66 16.95 9.60 2.58
N ALA A 67 17.16 9.09 1.37
CA ALA A 67 16.50 7.90 0.88
C ALA A 67 17.54 6.87 0.41
N GLU A 68 17.38 5.62 0.82
CA GLU A 68 18.30 4.53 0.49
C GLU A 68 17.56 3.19 0.36
N ASP A 69 18.05 2.32 -0.51
CA ASP A 69 17.64 0.92 -0.51
C ASP A 69 18.39 0.19 0.61
N VAL A 70 17.66 -0.58 1.40
CA VAL A 70 18.19 -1.29 2.57
C VAL A 70 17.78 -2.75 2.56
N THR A 71 18.53 -3.55 3.34
CA THR A 71 18.14 -4.91 3.70
C THR A 71 18.12 -5.06 5.21
N TYR A 72 17.30 -5.98 5.71
CA TYR A 72 17.25 -6.35 7.12
C TYR A 72 16.92 -7.83 7.29
N PRO A 73 17.45 -8.48 8.36
CA PRO A 73 17.18 -9.88 8.61
C PRO A 73 15.74 -10.11 9.07
N ALA A 74 15.10 -11.17 8.57
CA ALA A 74 13.78 -11.62 8.95
C ALA A 74 13.72 -13.16 8.98
N PRO A 75 12.66 -13.77 9.57
CA PRO A 75 12.56 -15.22 9.65
C PRO A 75 12.59 -15.96 8.31
N GLY A 76 12.07 -15.32 7.26
CA GLY A 76 12.07 -15.84 5.88
C GLY A 76 13.33 -15.57 5.08
N GLY A 77 14.39 -15.01 5.70
CA GLY A 77 15.60 -14.57 5.01
C GLY A 77 15.79 -13.05 5.05
N GLU A 78 16.60 -12.52 4.16
CA GLU A 78 16.84 -11.10 4.06
C GLU A 78 15.69 -10.38 3.35
N MET A 79 15.12 -9.37 4.01
CA MET A 79 14.08 -8.52 3.43
C MET A 79 14.68 -7.27 2.83
N LYS A 80 14.21 -6.87 1.66
CA LYS A 80 14.56 -5.61 0.98
C LYS A 80 13.54 -4.54 1.32
N GLY A 81 13.96 -3.29 1.31
CA GLY A 81 13.08 -2.15 1.49
C GLY A 81 13.71 -0.84 1.05
N TYR A 82 12.88 0.17 0.98
CA TYR A 82 13.28 1.55 0.72
C TYR A 82 13.08 2.36 2.00
N LEU A 83 14.19 2.78 2.60
CA LEU A 83 14.20 3.57 3.83
C LEU A 83 14.32 5.04 3.50
N VAL A 84 13.42 5.84 4.09
CA VAL A 84 13.48 7.30 3.97
C VAL A 84 13.46 7.91 5.35
N THR A 85 14.39 8.82 5.59
CA THR A 85 14.55 9.50 6.88
C THR A 85 14.56 11.02 6.66
N PRO A 86 13.84 11.81 7.46
CA PRO A 86 14.01 13.26 7.47
C PRO A 86 15.47 13.64 7.70
N LYS A 87 15.98 14.60 6.94
CA LYS A 87 17.38 15.03 7.04
C LYS A 87 17.66 15.82 8.33
N SER A 88 16.65 16.50 8.84
CA SER A 88 16.73 17.28 10.08
C SER A 88 15.61 16.89 11.02
N THR A 89 15.95 16.54 12.25
CA THR A 89 15.01 16.19 13.31
C THR A 89 15.42 16.88 14.61
N SER A 90 14.44 17.30 15.41
CA SER A 90 14.67 17.93 16.71
C SER A 90 14.91 16.93 17.85
N GLY A 91 14.94 15.64 17.57
CA GLY A 91 15.11 14.55 18.54
C GLY A 91 14.77 13.20 17.95
N PRO A 92 14.64 12.15 18.79
CA PRO A 92 14.23 10.83 18.36
C PRO A 92 12.83 10.84 17.74
N ILE A 93 12.68 10.21 16.57
CA ILE A 93 11.44 10.20 15.78
C ILE A 93 10.78 8.83 15.77
N GLY A 94 9.46 8.81 15.56
CA GLY A 94 8.70 7.59 15.27
C GLY A 94 9.01 7.06 13.87
N SER A 95 8.71 5.79 13.68
CA SER A 95 8.89 5.14 12.39
C SER A 95 7.57 4.59 11.86
N VAL A 96 7.47 4.43 10.53
CA VAL A 96 6.29 3.89 9.85
C VAL A 96 6.73 2.84 8.84
N ILE A 97 6.13 1.66 8.90
CA ILE A 97 6.19 0.67 7.83
C ILE A 97 5.15 1.06 6.78
N VAL A 98 5.58 1.24 5.54
CA VAL A 98 4.71 1.49 4.40
C VAL A 98 4.55 0.18 3.63
N ILE A 99 3.30 -0.29 3.54
CA ILE A 99 2.97 -1.59 2.95
C ILE A 99 2.27 -1.37 1.61
N HIS A 100 2.88 -1.86 0.56
CA HIS A 100 2.44 -1.72 -0.82
C HIS A 100 1.17 -2.52 -1.14
N GLU A 101 0.61 -2.27 -2.30
CA GLU A 101 -0.50 -3.02 -2.88
C GLU A 101 -0.01 -4.36 -3.49
N ASN A 102 -0.84 -5.02 -4.30
CA ASN A 102 -0.52 -6.29 -4.95
C ASN A 102 0.42 -6.16 -6.18
N ARG A 103 1.16 -5.05 -6.29
CA ARG A 103 2.17 -4.81 -7.35
C ARG A 103 3.60 -4.77 -6.80
N GLY A 104 3.75 -4.97 -5.48
CA GLY A 104 5.05 -4.89 -4.83
C GLY A 104 5.53 -3.46 -4.59
N LEU A 105 6.81 -3.34 -4.29
CA LEU A 105 7.47 -2.06 -4.00
C LEU A 105 7.74 -1.30 -5.30
N ASN A 106 6.76 -0.54 -5.75
CA ASN A 106 6.82 0.31 -6.95
C ASN A 106 7.12 1.78 -6.61
N ASP A 107 7.22 2.63 -7.64
CA ASP A 107 7.56 4.06 -7.50
C ASP A 107 6.53 4.85 -6.70
N HIS A 108 5.23 4.48 -6.79
CA HIS A 108 4.18 5.11 -6.00
C HIS A 108 4.40 4.88 -4.50
N ILE A 109 4.69 3.66 -4.09
CA ILE A 109 4.94 3.32 -2.68
C ILE A 109 6.23 3.95 -2.16
N ARG A 110 7.26 4.05 -3.02
CA ARG A 110 8.48 4.82 -2.71
C ARG A 110 8.15 6.31 -2.49
N ASP A 111 7.25 6.90 -3.29
CA ASP A 111 6.76 8.27 -3.09
C ASP A 111 5.99 8.42 -1.79
N VAL A 112 5.10 7.48 -1.45
CA VAL A 112 4.40 7.47 -0.16
C VAL A 112 5.41 7.48 1.00
N ALA A 113 6.47 6.67 0.94
CA ALA A 113 7.50 6.65 1.97
C ALA A 113 8.21 8.02 2.10
N ARG A 114 8.50 8.69 0.98
CA ARG A 114 9.07 10.05 0.99
C ARG A 114 8.12 11.07 1.62
N ARG A 115 6.82 11.01 1.30
CA ARG A 115 5.80 11.88 1.92
C ARG A 115 5.68 11.65 3.43
N VAL A 116 5.74 10.39 3.88
CA VAL A 116 5.77 10.03 5.31
C VAL A 116 7.02 10.62 5.99
N ALA A 117 8.16 10.61 5.29
CA ALA A 117 9.38 11.22 5.83
C ALA A 117 9.27 12.74 5.94
N LEU A 118 8.68 13.42 4.94
CA LEU A 118 8.40 14.87 5.03
C LEU A 118 7.41 15.22 6.14
N ALA A 119 6.54 14.28 6.55
CA ALA A 119 5.68 14.43 7.71
C ALA A 119 6.41 14.22 9.06
N GLY A 120 7.72 13.98 9.06
CA GLY A 120 8.56 13.90 10.25
C GLY A 120 8.80 12.48 10.80
N PHE A 121 8.43 11.43 10.07
CA PHE A 121 8.65 10.05 10.48
C PHE A 121 9.78 9.41 9.68
N ARG A 122 10.44 8.40 10.24
CA ARG A 122 11.26 7.49 9.43
C ARG A 122 10.31 6.49 8.74
N ALA A 123 10.40 6.35 7.43
CA ALA A 123 9.54 5.46 6.64
C ALA A 123 10.35 4.29 6.07
N LEU A 124 9.85 3.08 6.22
CA LEU A 124 10.38 1.89 5.56
C LEU A 124 9.29 1.30 4.65
N ALA A 125 9.44 1.49 3.35
CA ALA A 125 8.62 0.77 2.38
C ALA A 125 9.23 -0.62 2.15
N VAL A 126 8.56 -1.64 2.68
CA VAL A 126 9.05 -3.02 2.63
C VAL A 126 8.68 -3.68 1.31
N ASP A 127 9.63 -4.39 0.71
CA ASP A 127 9.35 -5.29 -0.42
C ASP A 127 8.95 -6.68 0.10
N PHE A 128 7.67 -6.95 0.24
CA PHE A 128 7.16 -8.22 0.73
C PHE A 128 7.35 -9.39 -0.25
N LEU A 129 7.77 -9.11 -1.48
CA LEU A 129 8.19 -10.15 -2.43
C LEU A 129 9.68 -10.55 -2.28
N SER A 130 10.40 -9.97 -1.31
CA SER A 130 11.82 -10.29 -1.05
C SER A 130 12.12 -11.78 -0.94
N PRO A 131 11.31 -12.63 -0.24
CA PRO A 131 11.55 -14.06 -0.16
C PRO A 131 11.49 -14.78 -1.53
N GLN A 132 10.86 -14.16 -2.52
CA GLN A 132 10.74 -14.67 -3.89
C GLN A 132 11.69 -13.94 -4.86
N GLY A 133 12.70 -13.22 -4.35
CA GLY A 133 13.69 -12.49 -5.12
C GLY A 133 13.46 -10.97 -5.21
N GLY A 134 12.34 -10.48 -4.74
CA GLY A 134 11.93 -9.07 -4.75
C GLY A 134 10.91 -8.75 -5.85
N THR A 135 10.43 -7.52 -5.83
CA THR A 135 9.43 -7.02 -6.77
C THR A 135 10.02 -6.99 -8.19
N PRO A 136 9.44 -7.74 -9.15
CA PRO A 136 9.86 -7.69 -10.54
C PRO A 136 9.37 -6.41 -11.22
N ALA A 137 10.03 -6.02 -12.32
CA ALA A 137 9.61 -4.88 -13.12
C ALA A 137 8.27 -5.09 -13.86
N ASP A 138 7.88 -6.34 -14.07
CA ASP A 138 6.59 -6.73 -14.66
C ASP A 138 5.54 -6.79 -13.55
N GLU A 139 4.60 -5.85 -13.55
CA GLU A 139 3.54 -5.75 -12.55
C GLU A 139 2.59 -6.95 -12.53
N GLU A 140 2.33 -7.56 -13.70
CA GLU A 140 1.48 -8.75 -13.76
C GLU A 140 2.18 -9.96 -13.12
N LYS A 141 3.49 -10.09 -13.33
CA LYS A 141 4.30 -11.10 -12.64
C LYS A 141 4.32 -10.83 -11.12
N ALA A 142 4.48 -9.57 -10.71
CA ALA A 142 4.39 -9.20 -9.30
C ALA A 142 3.05 -9.66 -8.71
N ARG A 143 1.93 -9.34 -9.35
CA ARG A 143 0.59 -9.73 -8.91
C ARG A 143 0.43 -11.24 -8.74
N GLN A 144 0.97 -12.03 -9.66
CA GLN A 144 0.93 -13.50 -9.57
C GLN A 144 1.73 -14.03 -8.38
N MET A 145 2.86 -13.40 -8.05
CA MET A 145 3.71 -13.82 -6.94
C MET A 145 3.00 -13.68 -5.58
N PHE A 146 2.06 -12.74 -5.43
CA PHE A 146 1.31 -12.56 -4.17
C PHE A 146 0.46 -13.78 -3.79
N SER A 147 -0.03 -14.55 -4.75
CA SER A 147 -0.80 -15.76 -4.48
C SER A 147 0.01 -16.87 -3.79
N GLY A 148 1.32 -16.81 -3.90
CA GLY A 148 2.25 -17.76 -3.27
C GLY A 148 2.81 -17.30 -1.92
N LEU A 149 2.39 -16.16 -1.39
CA LEU A 149 2.86 -15.68 -0.09
C LEU A 149 2.17 -16.42 1.06
N ASP A 150 2.96 -16.95 1.97
CA ASP A 150 2.48 -17.38 3.28
C ASP A 150 2.21 -16.14 4.14
N MET A 151 0.97 -15.98 4.60
CA MET A 151 0.55 -14.78 5.32
C MET A 151 1.11 -14.71 6.74
N ASP A 152 1.34 -15.82 7.41
CA ASP A 152 1.94 -15.81 8.75
C ASP A 152 3.43 -15.47 8.65
N ALA A 153 4.15 -16.02 7.68
CA ALA A 153 5.52 -15.62 7.38
C ALA A 153 5.60 -14.13 6.95
N THR A 154 4.63 -13.65 6.19
CA THR A 154 4.56 -12.23 5.76
C THR A 154 4.39 -11.30 6.97
N VAL A 155 3.52 -11.65 7.91
CA VAL A 155 3.37 -10.91 9.17
C VAL A 155 4.64 -10.97 10.02
N ALA A 156 5.31 -12.12 10.08
CA ALA A 156 6.57 -12.25 10.80
C ALA A 156 7.68 -11.37 10.19
N ASN A 157 7.70 -11.24 8.85
CA ASN A 157 8.60 -10.32 8.15
C ASN A 157 8.28 -8.84 8.44
N ALA A 158 6.99 -8.47 8.54
CA ALA A 158 6.57 -7.13 8.96
C ALA A 158 7.01 -6.84 10.42
N GLU A 159 6.86 -7.81 11.32
CA GLU A 159 7.32 -7.68 12.71
C GLU A 159 8.85 -7.52 12.80
N ALA A 160 9.60 -8.27 12.00
CA ALA A 160 11.05 -8.09 11.90
C ALA A 160 11.43 -6.67 11.46
N GLY A 161 10.72 -6.12 10.47
CA GLY A 161 10.88 -4.72 10.03
C GLY A 161 10.55 -3.71 11.14
N ARG A 162 9.50 -3.98 11.91
CA ARG A 162 9.14 -3.14 13.07
C ARG A 162 10.26 -3.14 14.12
N VAL A 163 10.75 -4.30 14.50
CA VAL A 163 11.84 -4.43 15.47
C VAL A 163 13.10 -3.74 14.96
N TRP A 164 13.45 -3.95 13.70
CA TRP A 164 14.60 -3.32 13.07
C TRP A 164 14.50 -1.79 13.06
N LEU A 165 13.33 -1.23 12.72
CA LEU A 165 13.09 0.22 12.76
C LEU A 165 13.16 0.79 14.18
N ALA A 166 12.57 0.10 15.15
CA ALA A 166 12.56 0.55 16.54
C ALA A 166 13.97 0.65 17.16
N ALA A 167 14.89 -0.21 16.69
CA ALA A 167 16.27 -0.26 17.15
C ALA A 167 17.22 0.70 16.41
N ARG A 168 16.75 1.42 15.38
CA ARG A 168 17.59 2.34 14.59
C ARG A 168 18.03 3.54 15.41
N GLN A 169 19.26 3.98 15.20
CA GLN A 169 19.76 5.21 15.82
C GLN A 169 18.81 6.40 15.51
N GLY A 170 18.47 7.17 16.52
CA GLY A 170 17.54 8.30 16.42
C GLY A 170 16.08 7.89 16.35
N ALA A 171 15.72 6.62 16.56
CA ALA A 171 14.35 6.18 16.73
C ALA A 171 13.89 6.38 18.20
N ASN A 172 12.59 6.71 18.38
CA ASN A 172 11.96 6.79 19.70
C ASN A 172 11.35 5.45 20.15
N GLY A 173 11.60 4.36 19.42
CA GLY A 173 11.08 3.03 19.68
C GLY A 173 9.63 2.79 19.21
N LYS A 174 8.91 3.83 18.78
CA LYS A 174 7.52 3.70 18.31
C LYS A 174 7.47 3.48 16.82
N VAL A 175 6.70 2.45 16.41
CA VAL A 175 6.54 2.09 15.00
C VAL A 175 5.06 1.88 14.69
N GLY A 176 4.55 2.63 13.72
CA GLY A 176 3.25 2.42 13.10
C GLY A 176 3.37 1.70 11.76
N ALA A 177 2.21 1.36 11.18
CA ALA A 177 2.14 0.83 9.83
C ALA A 177 1.03 1.53 9.04
N VAL A 178 1.26 1.79 7.75
CA VAL A 178 0.25 2.20 6.79
C VAL A 178 0.29 1.26 5.60
N GLY A 179 -0.87 0.85 5.13
CA GLY A 179 -0.96 -0.09 4.01
C GLY A 179 -2.16 0.15 3.12
N PHE A 180 -2.02 -0.26 1.86
CA PHE A 180 -2.97 0.00 0.79
C PHE A 180 -3.42 -1.30 0.15
N CYS A 181 -4.72 -1.49 -0.11
CA CYS A 181 -5.30 -2.68 -0.73
C CYS A 181 -4.89 -3.97 0.02
N TRP A 182 -4.11 -4.83 -0.61
CA TRP A 182 -3.50 -5.99 0.02
C TRP A 182 -2.71 -5.60 1.28
N GLY A 183 -1.92 -4.52 1.19
CA GLY A 183 -1.16 -3.99 2.32
C GLY A 183 -2.05 -3.45 3.44
N GLY A 184 -3.23 -2.90 3.15
CA GLY A 184 -4.22 -2.52 4.14
C GLY A 184 -4.77 -3.73 4.90
N GLY A 185 -5.03 -4.84 4.19
CA GLY A 185 -5.36 -6.13 4.79
C GLY A 185 -4.22 -6.69 5.67
N LEU A 186 -2.97 -6.51 5.22
CA LEU A 186 -1.80 -6.90 6.01
C LEU A 186 -1.66 -6.05 7.28
N VAL A 187 -1.95 -4.74 7.25
CA VAL A 187 -1.98 -3.91 8.47
C VAL A 187 -2.98 -4.46 9.48
N ASN A 188 -4.20 -4.78 9.05
CA ASN A 188 -5.22 -5.35 9.94
C ASN A 188 -4.74 -6.67 10.56
N ARG A 189 -4.19 -7.58 9.75
CA ARG A 189 -3.64 -8.85 10.25
C ARG A 189 -2.42 -8.65 11.15
N PHE A 190 -1.53 -7.74 10.80
CA PHE A 190 -0.36 -7.40 11.60
C PHE A 190 -0.74 -6.86 12.98
N ALA A 191 -1.78 -6.02 13.06
CA ALA A 191 -2.30 -5.53 14.33
C ALA A 191 -2.82 -6.64 15.25
N THR A 192 -3.29 -7.77 14.73
CA THR A 192 -3.71 -8.94 15.55
C THR A 192 -2.53 -9.77 16.07
N LYS A 193 -1.36 -9.66 15.47
CA LYS A 193 -0.19 -10.50 15.79
C LYS A 193 0.93 -9.74 16.51
N SER A 194 1.01 -8.41 16.33
CA SER A 194 2.07 -7.59 16.91
C SER A 194 1.59 -6.80 18.12
N ALA A 195 2.04 -7.21 19.29
CA ALA A 195 1.81 -6.45 20.51
C ALA A 195 2.62 -5.13 20.57
N GLY A 196 3.65 -5.00 19.72
CA GLY A 196 4.54 -3.85 19.67
C GLY A 196 4.17 -2.81 18.59
N LEU A 197 3.16 -3.06 17.77
CA LEU A 197 2.65 -2.08 16.81
C LEU A 197 1.99 -0.92 17.57
N ASN A 198 2.36 0.32 17.27
CA ASN A 198 1.88 1.50 17.99
C ASN A 198 0.68 2.16 17.32
N ALA A 199 0.48 2.00 16.02
CA ALA A 199 -0.69 2.45 15.28
C ALA A 199 -0.79 1.70 13.94
N GLY A 200 -2.00 1.50 13.43
CA GLY A 200 -2.26 0.95 12.11
C GLY A 200 -3.17 1.85 11.30
N VAL A 201 -2.79 2.13 10.03
CA VAL A 201 -3.63 2.84 9.07
C VAL A 201 -3.86 1.94 7.88
N ALA A 202 -5.11 1.55 7.62
CA ALA A 202 -5.46 0.65 6.53
C ALA A 202 -6.36 1.35 5.52
N TYR A 203 -5.87 1.46 4.27
CA TYR A 203 -6.65 1.96 3.14
C TYR A 203 -7.24 0.78 2.37
N TYR A 204 -8.56 0.76 2.23
CA TYR A 204 -9.34 -0.23 1.46
C TYR A 204 -8.82 -1.68 1.61
N GLY A 205 -8.43 -2.03 2.84
CA GLY A 205 -7.88 -3.34 3.19
C GLY A 205 -8.94 -4.32 3.68
N GLN A 206 -8.71 -5.61 3.40
CA GLN A 206 -9.53 -6.69 3.93
C GLN A 206 -9.51 -6.68 5.47
N GLN A 207 -10.67 -6.84 6.07
CA GLN A 207 -10.83 -6.98 7.52
C GLN A 207 -10.31 -8.36 7.99
N VAL A 208 -9.99 -8.45 9.29
CA VAL A 208 -9.69 -9.74 9.93
C VAL A 208 -10.96 -10.39 10.47
N PRO A 209 -10.98 -11.73 10.67
CA PRO A 209 -12.08 -12.40 11.36
C PRO A 209 -12.34 -11.80 12.74
N ALA A 210 -13.61 -11.73 13.15
CA ALA A 210 -14.00 -11.18 14.45
C ALA A 210 -13.29 -11.89 15.63
N ALA A 211 -13.01 -13.18 15.50
CA ALA A 211 -12.29 -13.96 16.49
C ALA A 211 -10.84 -13.48 16.74
N ASP A 212 -10.22 -12.78 15.78
CA ASP A 212 -8.84 -12.30 15.91
C ASP A 212 -8.78 -10.87 16.51
N VAL A 213 -9.90 -10.15 16.50
CA VAL A 213 -10.00 -8.74 16.98
C VAL A 213 -9.57 -8.57 18.45
N PRO A 214 -9.86 -9.49 19.39
CA PRO A 214 -9.40 -9.36 20.79
C PRO A 214 -7.90 -9.13 20.94
N ALA A 215 -7.08 -9.67 20.03
CA ALA A 215 -5.62 -9.56 20.07
C ALA A 215 -5.09 -8.16 19.67
N ILE A 216 -5.88 -7.34 19.00
CA ILE A 216 -5.47 -5.99 18.54
C ILE A 216 -5.21 -5.10 19.76
N LYS A 217 -4.03 -4.46 19.79
CA LYS A 217 -3.65 -3.48 20.81
C LYS A 217 -3.44 -2.09 20.24
N ALA A 218 -3.00 -2.00 18.99
CA ALA A 218 -2.77 -0.73 18.31
C ALA A 218 -4.09 -0.02 18.00
N PRO A 219 -4.18 1.31 18.15
CA PRO A 219 -5.26 2.09 17.55
C PRO A 219 -5.25 1.93 16.03
N LEU A 220 -6.44 1.88 15.42
CA LEU A 220 -6.61 1.70 13.98
C LEU A 220 -7.31 2.89 13.35
N LEU A 221 -6.83 3.31 12.19
CA LEU A 221 -7.48 4.26 11.31
C LEU A 221 -7.79 3.54 9.99
N LEU A 222 -9.09 3.42 9.66
CA LEU A 222 -9.57 2.58 8.58
C LEU A 222 -10.28 3.44 7.54
N HIS A 223 -9.78 3.42 6.31
CA HIS A 223 -10.30 4.18 5.18
C HIS A 223 -10.87 3.24 4.13
N TYR A 224 -12.15 3.42 3.78
CA TYR A 224 -12.86 2.59 2.81
C TYR A 224 -13.45 3.42 1.67
N ALA A 225 -13.50 2.84 0.49
CA ALA A 225 -14.12 3.43 -0.69
C ALA A 225 -15.60 3.08 -0.73
N GLY A 226 -16.49 4.05 -0.87
CA GLY A 226 -17.94 3.83 -0.84
C GLY A 226 -18.46 2.90 -1.94
N LEU A 227 -17.78 2.83 -3.09
CA LEU A 227 -18.12 1.95 -4.21
C LEU A 227 -17.45 0.57 -4.20
N ASP A 228 -16.64 0.26 -3.18
CA ASP A 228 -15.95 -1.05 -3.06
C ASP A 228 -16.83 -2.06 -2.31
N GLU A 229 -17.87 -2.57 -2.96
CA GLU A 229 -18.81 -3.52 -2.36
C GLU A 229 -18.11 -4.74 -1.74
N ARG A 230 -17.04 -5.24 -2.37
CA ARG A 230 -16.32 -6.43 -1.93
C ARG A 230 -15.66 -6.24 -0.56
N ILE A 231 -15.00 -5.12 -0.35
CA ILE A 231 -14.35 -4.80 0.95
C ILE A 231 -15.41 -4.33 1.95
N ASN A 232 -16.38 -3.53 1.51
CA ASN A 232 -17.37 -2.92 2.38
C ASN A 232 -18.31 -3.95 3.02
N ALA A 233 -18.52 -5.10 2.40
CA ALA A 233 -19.33 -6.20 2.96
C ALA A 233 -18.86 -6.67 4.36
N GLY A 234 -17.59 -6.45 4.71
CA GLY A 234 -17.03 -6.83 6.02
C GLY A 234 -17.00 -5.72 7.07
N ILE A 235 -17.32 -4.47 6.71
CA ILE A 235 -17.12 -3.30 7.59
C ILE A 235 -17.97 -3.42 8.86
N ASP A 236 -19.26 -3.68 8.74
CA ASP A 236 -20.19 -3.70 9.88
C ASP A 236 -19.81 -4.79 10.90
N ALA A 237 -19.46 -5.98 10.43
CA ALA A 237 -19.02 -7.08 11.28
C ALA A 237 -17.72 -6.75 11.99
N TYR A 238 -16.76 -6.12 11.28
CA TYR A 238 -15.47 -5.72 11.84
C TYR A 238 -15.63 -4.60 12.86
N LYS A 239 -16.42 -3.55 12.52
CA LYS A 239 -16.74 -2.46 13.43
C LYS A 239 -17.37 -2.98 14.71
N LYS A 240 -18.38 -3.83 14.62
CA LYS A 240 -19.03 -4.46 15.77
C LYS A 240 -18.01 -5.21 16.64
N ALA A 241 -17.15 -6.00 16.03
CA ALA A 241 -16.12 -6.75 16.78
C ALA A 241 -15.12 -5.82 17.47
N LEU A 242 -14.70 -4.72 16.85
CA LEU A 242 -13.83 -3.72 17.45
C LEU A 242 -14.50 -3.04 18.67
N GLU A 243 -15.78 -2.65 18.53
CA GLU A 243 -16.58 -2.04 19.61
C GLU A 243 -16.75 -3.00 20.79
N GLU A 244 -17.19 -4.23 20.54
CA GLU A 244 -17.41 -5.26 21.57
C GLU A 244 -16.13 -5.62 22.34
N ASN A 245 -14.97 -5.46 21.73
CA ASN A 245 -13.67 -5.70 22.34
C ASN A 245 -12.99 -4.42 22.87
N GLY A 246 -13.68 -3.28 22.89
CA GLY A 246 -13.17 -2.01 23.42
C GLY A 246 -11.91 -1.51 22.70
N LYS A 247 -11.80 -1.74 21.38
CA LYS A 247 -10.64 -1.30 20.61
C LYS A 247 -10.74 0.18 20.26
N THR A 248 -9.59 0.85 20.22
CA THR A 248 -9.50 2.24 19.73
C THR A 248 -9.43 2.22 18.21
N PHE A 249 -10.39 2.83 17.54
CA PHE A 249 -10.41 2.90 16.08
C PHE A 249 -11.26 4.06 15.56
N GLU A 250 -10.99 4.45 14.31
CA GLU A 250 -11.83 5.33 13.51
C GLU A 250 -12.05 4.69 12.14
N ILE A 251 -13.27 4.82 11.59
CA ILE A 251 -13.62 4.32 10.25
C ILE A 251 -14.16 5.48 9.43
N PHE A 252 -13.60 5.66 8.24
CA PHE A 252 -14.05 6.60 7.24
C PHE A 252 -14.46 5.85 5.97
N VAL A 253 -15.67 6.08 5.50
CA VAL A 253 -16.16 5.58 4.20
C VAL A 253 -16.37 6.80 3.31
N TYR A 254 -15.67 6.82 2.17
CA TYR A 254 -15.69 7.95 1.24
C TYR A 254 -16.69 7.67 0.13
N ASP A 255 -17.78 8.41 0.11
CA ASP A 255 -18.83 8.25 -0.89
C ASP A 255 -18.35 8.57 -2.30
N GLY A 256 -18.83 7.81 -3.29
CA GLY A 256 -18.58 8.06 -4.70
C GLY A 256 -17.17 7.74 -5.20
N VAL A 257 -16.29 7.18 -4.36
CA VAL A 257 -14.95 6.76 -4.79
C VAL A 257 -14.82 5.24 -4.89
N ASN A 258 -13.99 4.81 -5.83
CA ASN A 258 -13.66 3.40 -6.07
C ASN A 258 -12.51 2.92 -5.19
N HIS A 259 -12.29 1.59 -5.19
CA HIS A 259 -11.09 0.98 -4.63
C HIS A 259 -9.82 1.69 -5.15
N ALA A 260 -8.75 1.74 -4.34
CA ALA A 260 -7.49 2.38 -4.69
C ALA A 260 -7.53 3.93 -4.85
N PHE A 261 -8.51 4.62 -4.28
CA PHE A 261 -8.66 6.08 -4.38
C PHE A 261 -7.47 6.91 -3.85
N ASN A 262 -6.56 6.31 -3.10
CA ASN A 262 -5.34 6.99 -2.62
C ASN A 262 -4.20 6.99 -3.65
N LEU A 263 -4.40 6.37 -4.81
CA LEU A 263 -3.42 6.42 -5.88
C LEU A 263 -3.36 7.83 -6.47
N SER A 264 -2.25 8.50 -6.25
CA SER A 264 -1.96 9.83 -6.82
C SER A 264 -1.84 9.84 -8.36
N LEU A 265 -2.02 8.68 -9.00
CA LEU A 265 -1.93 8.46 -10.42
C LEU A 265 -3.02 9.16 -11.23
N ILE A 266 -4.10 9.59 -10.59
CA ILE A 266 -5.37 9.88 -11.28
C ILE A 266 -5.83 11.32 -11.07
N HIS A 267 -5.15 12.10 -10.27
CA HIS A 267 -5.44 13.52 -10.16
C HIS A 267 -4.76 14.28 -11.31
N ILE A 268 -5.23 13.98 -12.52
CA ILE A 268 -5.03 14.87 -13.67
C ILE A 268 -6.28 15.73 -13.77
N SER A 269 -6.17 16.89 -13.18
CA SER A 269 -7.07 18.00 -13.48
C SER A 269 -7.08 18.34 -14.98
#